data_ea91ac56e08136255795223f0f8ce726
#
_entry.id   ea91ac56e08136255795223f0f8ce726
#
_cell.length_a   1.000
_cell.length_b   1.000
_cell.length_c   1.000
_cell.angle_alpha   90.00
_cell.angle_beta   90.00
_cell.angle_gamma   90.00
#
_symmetry.space_group_name_H-M   'P 1'
#
loop_
_entity.id
_entity.type
_entity.pdbx_description
1 polymer ?
#
loop_
_entity_poly.entity_id
_entity_poly.type
_entity_poly.pdbx_seq_one_letter_code
_entity_poly.pdbx_strand_id
1 'polypeptide(L)'
;MVLQSRRVWLAGQFVPAQLEVADGKIVNVYPFGTKTADVDYGNKRIVPGFIDVHTHGAYGFDTNDGEPEGLRDWMRRIPEEGVTSILPTTVTQMPEVLTKAVANVAKVVEEGYEGAEILGIHFEGPYLDMEYKLSLIHI
;
A
#
# COMPACT_ATOMS: atom_id res chain seq x y z
N MET A 1 -6.22 15.90 -14.71
CA MET A 1 -6.79 16.38 -13.43
C MET A 1 -5.75 17.25 -12.73
N VAL A 2 -6.16 18.44 -12.24
CA VAL A 2 -5.28 19.36 -11.50
C VAL A 2 -5.74 19.42 -10.05
N LEU A 3 -4.87 19.00 -9.13
CA LEU A 3 -5.06 19.08 -7.69
C LEU A 3 -4.27 20.26 -7.14
N GLN A 4 -4.80 21.00 -6.17
CA GLN A 4 -4.01 22.04 -5.53
C GLN A 4 -4.11 22.02 -4.01
N SER A 5 -3.05 22.47 -3.36
CA SER A 5 -3.02 22.73 -1.92
C SER A 5 -1.97 23.78 -1.59
N ARG A 6 -2.20 24.52 -0.49
CA ARG A 6 -1.16 25.39 0.09
C ARG A 6 -0.04 24.62 0.78
N ARG A 7 -0.17 23.28 0.87
CA ARG A 7 0.76 22.41 1.62
C ARG A 7 1.04 21.12 0.87
N VAL A 8 1.67 21.22 -0.30
CA VAL A 8 2.19 20.08 -1.06
C VAL A 8 3.62 19.80 -0.62
N TRP A 9 3.94 18.56 -0.30
CA TRP A 9 5.30 18.14 0.07
C TRP A 9 6.16 17.99 -1.18
N LEU A 10 7.09 18.89 -1.38
CA LEU A 10 8.03 18.92 -2.50
C LEU A 10 9.44 19.22 -2.00
N ALA A 11 10.40 18.43 -2.44
CA ALA A 11 11.84 18.63 -2.13
C ALA A 11 12.12 18.90 -0.64
N GLY A 12 11.47 18.14 0.26
CA GLY A 12 11.73 18.22 1.70
C GLY A 12 10.98 19.31 2.46
N GLN A 13 10.04 20.00 1.82
CA GLN A 13 9.27 21.07 2.47
C GLN A 13 7.83 21.14 1.95
N PHE A 14 6.94 21.78 2.73
CA PHE A 14 5.59 22.08 2.28
C PHE A 14 5.55 23.42 1.55
N VAL A 15 5.08 23.39 0.30
CA VAL A 15 4.92 24.60 -0.52
C VAL A 15 3.51 24.67 -1.12
N PRO A 16 2.98 25.88 -1.38
CA PRO A 16 1.77 26.03 -2.18
C PRO A 16 2.03 25.62 -3.63
N ALA A 17 1.31 24.59 -4.11
CA ALA A 17 1.51 24.08 -5.46
C ALA A 17 0.25 23.44 -6.04
N GLN A 18 0.32 23.20 -7.34
CA GLN A 18 -0.64 22.37 -8.10
C GLN A 18 0.08 21.15 -8.67
N LEU A 19 -0.59 20.00 -8.63
CA LEU A 19 -0.14 18.75 -9.22
C LEU A 19 -1.08 18.40 -10.38
N GLU A 20 -0.54 18.29 -11.58
CA GLU A 20 -1.30 17.76 -12.72
C GLU A 20 -1.10 16.27 -12.80
N VAL A 21 -2.20 15.52 -12.76
CA VAL A 21 -2.23 14.07 -12.79
C VAL A 21 -2.89 13.60 -14.09
N ALA A 22 -2.22 12.74 -14.83
CA ALA A 22 -2.72 12.04 -16.00
C ALA A 22 -2.26 10.58 -15.95
N ASP A 23 -3.14 9.65 -16.31
CA ASP A 23 -2.86 8.21 -16.36
C ASP A 23 -2.20 7.67 -15.07
N GLY A 24 -2.73 8.10 -13.90
CA GLY A 24 -2.23 7.69 -12.60
C GLY A 24 -0.86 8.27 -12.19
N LYS A 25 -0.31 9.20 -12.98
CA LYS A 25 1.01 9.79 -12.74
C LYS A 25 0.95 11.30 -12.58
N ILE A 26 1.80 11.86 -11.73
CA ILE A 26 2.04 13.31 -11.69
C ILE A 26 2.89 13.67 -12.91
N VAL A 27 2.29 14.40 -13.84
CA VAL A 27 2.95 14.78 -15.11
C VAL A 27 3.54 16.17 -15.06
N ASN A 28 2.98 17.07 -14.22
CA ASN A 28 3.51 18.42 -14.03
C ASN A 28 3.28 18.92 -12.60
N VAL A 29 4.11 19.85 -12.18
CA VAL A 29 3.99 20.61 -10.94
C VAL A 29 4.02 22.09 -11.28
N TYR A 30 3.03 22.85 -10.81
CA TYR A 30 2.92 24.30 -11.04
C TYR A 30 2.88 25.06 -9.72
N PRO A 31 3.27 26.33 -9.71
CA PRO A 31 2.93 27.24 -8.61
C PRO A 31 1.41 27.24 -8.35
N PHE A 32 1.03 27.43 -7.08
CA PHE A 32 -0.37 27.50 -6.68
C PHE A 32 -1.16 28.56 -7.49
N GLY A 33 -2.33 28.19 -8.00
CA GLY A 33 -3.21 29.10 -8.74
C GLY A 33 -2.81 29.36 -10.20
N THR A 34 -1.88 28.60 -10.77
CA THR A 34 -1.45 28.77 -12.18
C THR A 34 -2.53 28.30 -13.16
N LYS A 35 -3.22 27.21 -12.83
CA LYS A 35 -4.32 26.61 -13.64
C LYS A 35 -5.61 26.60 -12.83
N THR A 36 -6.73 26.45 -13.49
CA THR A 36 -7.99 26.09 -12.83
C THR A 36 -7.82 24.72 -12.20
N ALA A 37 -8.05 24.60 -10.90
CA ALA A 37 -7.96 23.35 -10.19
C ALA A 37 -9.26 22.55 -10.31
N ASP A 38 -9.16 21.26 -10.56
CA ASP A 38 -10.31 20.35 -10.50
C ASP A 38 -10.66 20.04 -9.02
N VAL A 39 -9.64 19.98 -8.15
CA VAL A 39 -9.82 19.77 -6.71
C VAL A 39 -8.91 20.74 -5.94
N ASP A 40 -9.51 21.52 -5.04
CA ASP A 40 -8.78 22.39 -4.10
C ASP A 40 -8.87 21.82 -2.69
N TYR A 41 -7.73 21.35 -2.18
CA TYR A 41 -7.59 20.86 -0.79
C TYR A 41 -7.35 21.98 0.24
N GLY A 42 -7.30 23.24 -0.21
CA GLY A 42 -7.11 24.38 0.67
C GLY A 42 -5.80 24.32 1.45
N ASN A 43 -5.87 24.09 2.76
CA ASN A 43 -4.70 23.97 3.64
C ASN A 43 -4.38 22.52 4.07
N LYS A 44 -5.04 21.52 3.48
CA LYS A 44 -4.72 20.10 3.76
C LYS A 44 -3.36 19.74 3.15
N ARG A 45 -2.67 18.84 3.79
CA ARG A 45 -1.38 18.34 3.28
C ARG A 45 -1.60 17.38 2.11
N ILE A 46 -0.81 17.53 1.06
CA ILE A 46 -0.63 16.52 0.02
C ILE A 46 0.79 15.98 0.20
N VAL A 47 0.90 14.70 0.46
CA VAL A 47 2.17 13.98 0.70
C VAL A 47 2.18 12.70 -0.12
N PRO A 48 3.34 12.09 -0.41
CA PRO A 48 3.40 10.71 -0.89
C PRO A 48 2.70 9.77 0.07
N GLY A 49 2.03 8.75 -0.45
CA GLY A 49 1.49 7.67 0.38
C GLY A 49 2.60 6.85 1.04
N PHE A 50 2.25 6.16 2.11
CA PHE A 50 3.18 5.22 2.75
C PHE A 50 3.36 3.97 1.90
N ILE A 51 4.56 3.42 1.93
CA ILE A 51 4.90 2.11 1.39
C ILE A 51 5.11 1.20 2.59
N ASP A 52 4.19 0.26 2.78
CA ASP A 52 4.28 -0.72 3.87
C ASP A 52 4.97 -1.98 3.36
N VAL A 53 6.12 -2.29 3.93
CA VAL A 53 6.96 -3.40 3.48
C VAL A 53 6.88 -4.61 4.41
N HIS A 54 6.09 -4.53 5.50
CA HIS A 54 5.98 -5.62 6.47
C HIS A 54 4.67 -5.55 7.25
N THR A 55 3.62 -6.18 6.73
CA THR A 55 2.31 -6.28 7.37
C THR A 55 1.67 -7.62 7.04
N HIS A 56 1.22 -8.36 8.07
CA HIS A 56 0.67 -9.70 7.92
C HIS A 56 -0.77 -9.72 7.43
N GLY A 57 -1.50 -8.64 7.61
CA GLY A 57 -2.89 -8.51 7.22
C GLY A 57 -3.61 -7.42 7.99
N ALA A 58 -4.87 -7.18 7.66
CA ALA A 58 -5.73 -6.23 8.34
C ALA A 58 -7.21 -6.59 8.11
N TYR A 59 -8.11 -5.94 8.86
CA TYR A 59 -9.56 -6.05 8.71
C TYR A 59 -10.11 -7.48 8.83
N GLY A 60 -9.43 -8.32 9.63
CA GLY A 60 -9.83 -9.72 9.85
C GLY A 60 -9.28 -10.69 8.80
N PHE A 61 -8.39 -10.25 7.91
CA PHE A 61 -7.67 -11.06 6.94
C PHE A 61 -6.19 -11.16 7.33
N ASP A 62 -5.61 -12.34 7.21
CA ASP A 62 -4.18 -12.62 7.31
C ASP A 62 -3.66 -13.11 5.95
N THR A 63 -2.45 -12.72 5.58
CA THR A 63 -1.82 -13.14 4.31
C THR A 63 -1.78 -14.66 4.17
N ASN A 64 -1.58 -15.38 5.28
CA ASN A 64 -1.54 -16.85 5.31
C ASN A 64 -2.91 -17.50 5.09
N ASP A 65 -4.04 -16.77 5.21
CA ASP A 65 -5.37 -17.31 4.92
C ASP A 65 -5.49 -17.75 3.46
N GLY A 66 -4.79 -17.05 2.56
CA GLY A 66 -4.82 -17.33 1.14
C GLY A 66 -6.23 -17.24 0.53
N GLU A 67 -6.98 -16.19 0.93
CA GLU A 67 -8.34 -15.93 0.49
C GLU A 67 -8.38 -14.67 -0.39
N PRO A 68 -8.78 -14.78 -1.67
CA PRO A 68 -8.70 -13.66 -2.62
C PRO A 68 -9.52 -12.44 -2.20
N GLU A 69 -10.72 -12.65 -1.68
CA GLU A 69 -11.63 -11.55 -1.32
C GLU A 69 -11.13 -10.79 -0.08
N GLY A 70 -10.52 -11.48 0.88
CA GLY A 70 -9.88 -10.84 2.03
C GLY A 70 -8.74 -9.91 1.61
N LEU A 71 -7.88 -10.37 0.69
CA LEU A 71 -6.80 -9.57 0.14
C LEU A 71 -7.34 -8.36 -0.66
N ARG A 72 -8.37 -8.55 -1.49
CA ARG A 72 -9.01 -7.45 -2.25
C ARG A 72 -9.64 -6.40 -1.33
N ASP A 73 -10.34 -6.83 -0.27
CA ASP A 73 -10.94 -5.93 0.71
C ASP A 73 -9.87 -5.13 1.46
N TRP A 74 -8.78 -5.78 1.85
CA TRP A 74 -7.64 -5.11 2.47
C TRP A 74 -7.05 -4.04 1.56
N MET A 75 -6.75 -4.36 0.29
CA MET A 75 -6.18 -3.39 -0.66
C MET A 75 -7.08 -2.19 -0.89
N ARG A 76 -8.40 -2.41 -0.97
CA ARG A 76 -9.37 -1.33 -1.17
C ARG A 76 -9.44 -0.38 0.02
N ARG A 77 -9.26 -0.87 1.25
CA ARG A 77 -9.47 -0.11 2.49
C ARG A 77 -8.21 0.58 3.01
N ILE A 78 -7.05 -0.04 2.87
CA ILE A 78 -5.82 0.46 3.48
C ILE A 78 -5.38 1.87 3.01
N PRO A 79 -5.75 2.37 1.81
CA PRO A 79 -5.50 3.76 1.42
C PRO A 79 -6.14 4.80 2.35
N GLU A 80 -7.21 4.45 3.09
CA GLU A 80 -7.83 5.33 4.08
C GLU A 80 -6.88 5.63 5.26
N GLU A 81 -5.91 4.74 5.50
CA GLU A 81 -4.85 4.90 6.51
C GLU A 81 -3.59 5.56 5.94
N GLY A 82 -3.59 5.91 4.64
CA GLY A 82 -2.50 6.59 3.96
C GLY A 82 -1.47 5.66 3.31
N VAL A 83 -1.67 4.34 3.34
CA VAL A 83 -0.83 3.36 2.66
C VAL A 83 -1.26 3.22 1.21
N THR A 84 -0.35 3.46 0.27
CA THR A 84 -0.64 3.39 -1.17
C THR A 84 0.05 2.24 -1.88
N SER A 85 1.06 1.63 -1.24
CA SER A 85 1.76 0.46 -1.77
C SER A 85 2.17 -0.46 -0.63
N ILE A 86 2.19 -1.78 -0.87
CA ILE A 86 2.37 -2.76 0.19
C ILE A 86 3.07 -4.03 -0.30
N LEU A 87 3.77 -4.69 0.61
CA LEU A 87 4.20 -6.09 0.50
C LEU A 87 3.41 -6.92 1.52
N PRO A 88 2.30 -7.59 1.13
CA PRO A 88 1.66 -8.58 2.00
C PRO A 88 2.70 -9.55 2.53
N THR A 89 2.74 -9.74 3.86
CA THR A 89 3.81 -10.50 4.51
C THR A 89 3.26 -11.81 5.08
N THR A 90 3.89 -12.92 4.73
CA THR A 90 3.56 -14.22 5.36
C THR A 90 4.16 -14.30 6.76
N VAL A 91 3.53 -15.09 7.63
CA VAL A 91 4.13 -15.57 8.87
C VAL A 91 4.63 -16.99 8.65
N THR A 92 5.70 -17.38 9.32
CA THR A 92 6.22 -18.76 9.32
C THR A 92 5.09 -19.77 9.53
N GLN A 93 4.94 -20.69 8.60
CA GLN A 93 3.90 -21.72 8.60
C GLN A 93 4.34 -22.92 7.73
N MET A 94 3.52 -23.97 7.69
CA MET A 94 3.76 -25.13 6.83
C MET A 94 3.86 -24.74 5.35
N PRO A 95 4.71 -25.42 4.56
CA PRO A 95 4.96 -25.06 3.16
C PRO A 95 3.69 -24.97 2.31
N GLU A 96 2.70 -25.80 2.58
CA GLU A 96 1.41 -25.80 1.86
C GLU A 96 0.63 -24.50 2.09
N VAL A 97 0.63 -23.99 3.32
CA VAL A 97 -0.02 -22.72 3.69
C VAL A 97 0.68 -21.57 2.98
N LEU A 98 2.01 -21.52 3.03
CA LEU A 98 2.80 -20.47 2.37
C LEU A 98 2.63 -20.52 0.85
N THR A 99 2.58 -21.72 0.25
CA THR A 99 2.33 -21.87 -1.18
C THR A 99 0.95 -21.35 -1.56
N LYS A 100 -0.09 -21.65 -0.76
CA LYS A 100 -1.44 -21.12 -0.96
C LYS A 100 -1.45 -19.59 -0.87
N ALA A 101 -0.79 -19.00 0.14
CA ALA A 101 -0.71 -17.57 0.32
C ALA A 101 -0.07 -16.85 -0.89
N VAL A 102 1.07 -17.38 -1.37
CA VAL A 102 1.75 -16.84 -2.56
C VAL A 102 0.88 -16.93 -3.80
N ALA A 103 0.27 -18.10 -4.03
CA ALA A 103 -0.61 -18.31 -5.17
C ALA A 103 -1.82 -17.38 -5.13
N ASN A 104 -2.35 -17.09 -3.94
CA ASN A 104 -3.43 -16.13 -3.75
C ASN A 104 -3.02 -14.71 -4.13
N VAL A 105 -1.86 -14.24 -3.66
CA VAL A 105 -1.36 -12.90 -4.02
C VAL A 105 -1.14 -12.79 -5.52
N ALA A 106 -0.49 -13.78 -6.14
CA ALA A 106 -0.27 -13.81 -7.59
C ALA A 106 -1.59 -13.77 -8.36
N LYS A 107 -2.57 -14.60 -7.98
CA LYS A 107 -3.89 -14.64 -8.59
C LYS A 107 -4.59 -13.27 -8.53
N VAL A 108 -4.62 -12.62 -7.36
CA VAL A 108 -5.27 -11.32 -7.19
C VAL A 108 -4.61 -10.26 -8.06
N VAL A 109 -3.27 -10.26 -8.17
CA VAL A 109 -2.54 -9.34 -9.04
C VAL A 109 -2.86 -9.59 -10.52
N GLU A 110 -2.88 -10.85 -10.97
CA GLU A 110 -3.18 -11.22 -12.35
C GLU A 110 -4.63 -10.88 -12.75
N GLU A 111 -5.59 -11.12 -11.87
CA GLU A 111 -7.01 -10.85 -12.11
C GLU A 111 -7.36 -9.35 -12.01
N GLY A 112 -6.50 -8.54 -11.42
CA GLY A 112 -6.72 -7.14 -11.15
C GLY A 112 -7.51 -6.90 -9.85
N TYR A 113 -7.29 -5.75 -9.25
CA TYR A 113 -7.91 -5.30 -8.00
C TYR A 113 -7.86 -3.77 -7.91
N GLU A 114 -8.55 -3.20 -6.91
CA GLU A 114 -8.57 -1.75 -6.63
C GLU A 114 -7.85 -1.46 -5.31
N GLY A 115 -7.33 -0.22 -5.17
CA GLY A 115 -6.77 0.29 -3.92
C GLY A 115 -5.25 0.40 -3.92
N ALA A 116 -4.59 0.00 -2.82
CA ALA A 116 -3.15 0.07 -2.69
C ALA A 116 -2.44 -0.92 -3.61
N GLU A 117 -1.31 -0.50 -4.18
CA GLU A 117 -0.52 -1.34 -5.09
C GLU A 117 0.21 -2.44 -4.33
N ILE A 118 0.03 -3.69 -4.75
CA ILE A 118 0.82 -4.83 -4.28
C ILE A 118 2.13 -4.87 -5.06
N LEU A 119 3.25 -4.53 -4.39
CA LEU A 119 4.59 -4.49 -5.01
C LEU A 119 5.23 -5.88 -5.12
N GLY A 120 4.71 -6.87 -4.41
CA GLY A 120 5.24 -8.22 -4.32
C GLY A 120 4.76 -8.88 -3.04
N ILE A 121 5.49 -9.87 -2.55
CA ILE A 121 5.23 -10.54 -1.28
C ILE A 121 6.49 -10.55 -0.43
N HIS A 122 6.35 -10.30 0.86
CA HIS A 122 7.43 -10.44 1.82
C HIS A 122 7.27 -11.74 2.59
N PHE A 123 8.36 -12.50 2.72
CA PHE A 123 8.40 -13.74 3.52
C PHE A 123 9.01 -13.47 4.88
N GLU A 124 8.23 -13.67 5.96
CA GLU A 124 8.79 -13.87 7.29
C GLU A 124 8.86 -15.37 7.58
N GLY A 125 10.09 -15.90 7.54
CA GLY A 125 10.30 -17.36 7.60
C GLY A 125 10.31 -18.01 6.21
N PRO A 126 10.13 -19.35 6.12
CA PRO A 126 9.80 -20.29 7.22
C PRO A 126 11.00 -20.76 8.06
N TYR A 127 12.23 -20.38 7.74
CA TYR A 127 13.47 -20.88 8.37
C TYR A 127 13.91 -19.99 9.53
N LEU A 128 13.04 -19.84 10.55
CA LEU A 128 13.38 -19.10 11.77
C LEU A 128 14.02 -20.03 12.81
N ASP A 129 15.08 -19.56 13.45
CA ASP A 129 15.71 -20.23 14.57
C ASP A 129 14.80 -20.19 15.79
N MET A 130 14.69 -21.30 16.51
CA MET A 130 13.86 -21.44 17.71
C MET A 130 14.28 -20.49 18.82
N GLU A 131 15.54 -20.08 18.86
CA GLU A 131 16.06 -19.10 19.84
C GLU A 131 15.52 -17.68 19.58
N TYR A 132 15.26 -17.34 18.31
CA TYR A 132 14.86 -16.00 17.86
C TYR A 132 13.40 -15.87 17.42
N LYS A 133 12.59 -16.88 17.67
CA LYS A 133 11.20 -16.95 17.17
C LYS A 133 10.23 -15.92 17.74
N LEU A 134 10.63 -15.11 18.73
CA LEU A 134 9.80 -14.05 19.34
C LEU A 134 8.38 -14.55 19.70
N SER A 135 7.36 -13.91 19.10
CA SER A 135 5.95 -14.25 19.30
C SER A 135 5.50 -15.53 18.58
N LEU A 136 6.32 -16.11 17.70
CA LEU A 136 6.00 -17.33 16.95
C LEU A 136 6.15 -18.61 17.81
N ILE A 137 5.95 -18.48 19.11
CA ILE A 137 6.19 -19.56 20.10
C ILE A 137 5.26 -20.77 19.93
N HIS A 138 4.15 -20.61 19.24
CA HIS A 138 3.11 -21.62 19.09
C HIS A 138 3.00 -22.21 17.68
N ILE A 139 3.98 -21.93 16.80
CA ILE A 139 4.07 -22.47 15.45
C ILE A 139 5.04 -23.62 15.38
#